data_830833da5448020f24f7966f7fc22e3a
#
_entry.id   830833da5448020f24f7966f7fc22e3a
#
_cell.length_a   1.000
_cell.length_b   1.000
_cell.length_c   1.000
_cell.angle_alpha   90.00
_cell.angle_beta   90.00
_cell.angle_gamma   90.00
#
_symmetry.space_group_name_H-M   'P 1'
#
loop_
_entity.id
_entity.type
_entity.pdbx_description
1 polymer ?
#
loop_
_entity_poly.entity_id
_entity_poly.type
_entity_poly.pdbx_seq_one_letter_code
_entity_poly.pdbx_strand_id
1 'polypeptide(L)'
;VKAFTTSPSDYRETIVFDEAVTTRYLRLYIESFDQAGAPEGSASVSWPTVSVYEFETYETDLGTTEVERTPKEIADSLEVPSSIDGASGNLAMPEVPEGYEISFVGADYEQIVDRDLTVYQPLVTKTVKMNFNVKKAGDDSTAVDSKEYTMTVTGKYTAEDGDNAKPNVIPELAEWKGAKGGSFEISDS
;
A
#
# COMPACT_ATOMS: atom_id res chain seq x y z
N VAL A 1 14.54 18.86 -15.82
CA VAL A 1 15.20 18.78 -17.14
C VAL A 1 16.71 18.72 -16.88
N LYS A 2 17.38 17.71 -17.41
CA LYS A 2 18.85 17.60 -17.38
C LYS A 2 19.38 18.11 -18.71
N ALA A 3 20.21 19.15 -18.69
CA ALA A 3 20.92 19.65 -19.87
C ALA A 3 22.31 18.99 -19.94
N PHE A 4 22.76 18.70 -21.14
CA PHE A 4 24.09 18.14 -21.39
C PHE A 4 24.60 18.60 -22.77
N THR A 5 25.89 18.50 -22.95
CA THR A 5 26.54 18.80 -24.23
C THR A 5 27.36 17.59 -24.64
N THR A 6 27.14 17.09 -25.84
CA THR A 6 27.91 15.97 -26.38
C THR A 6 29.32 16.40 -26.80
N SER A 7 30.26 15.47 -26.72
CA SER A 7 31.61 15.66 -27.25
C SER A 7 31.70 15.20 -28.70
N PRO A 8 32.30 15.98 -29.61
CA PRO A 8 32.46 15.58 -31.00
C PRO A 8 33.40 14.36 -31.20
N SER A 9 34.14 13.98 -30.18
CA SER A 9 35.07 12.85 -30.24
C SER A 9 34.50 11.55 -29.66
N ASP A 10 33.36 11.62 -29.03
CA ASP A 10 32.71 10.46 -28.44
C ASP A 10 31.31 10.28 -29.04
N TYR A 11 31.07 9.12 -29.65
CA TYR A 11 29.80 8.79 -30.26
C TYR A 11 28.79 8.17 -29.28
N ARG A 12 29.18 8.05 -28.06
CA ARG A 12 28.35 7.48 -26.97
C ARG A 12 28.36 8.42 -25.78
N GLU A 13 27.20 8.94 -25.43
CA GLU A 13 27.00 9.79 -24.25
C GLU A 13 26.16 9.03 -23.23
N THR A 14 26.62 8.99 -21.99
CA THR A 14 25.86 8.45 -20.87
C THR A 14 25.45 9.61 -19.97
N ILE A 15 24.14 9.81 -19.85
CA ILE A 15 23.58 10.89 -19.05
C ILE A 15 23.00 10.26 -17.78
N VAL A 16 23.57 10.60 -16.66
CA VAL A 16 23.10 10.13 -15.34
C VAL A 16 22.26 11.25 -14.72
N PHE A 17 21.06 10.93 -14.28
CA PHE A 17 20.25 11.84 -13.47
C PHE A 17 20.77 11.83 -12.04
N ASP A 18 20.75 13.00 -11.40
CA ASP A 18 21.25 13.16 -10.03
C ASP A 18 20.28 12.54 -9.00
N GLU A 19 19.03 12.34 -9.41
CA GLU A 19 17.97 11.73 -8.61
C GLU A 19 17.16 10.77 -9.49
N ALA A 20 16.52 9.77 -8.87
CA ALA A 20 15.63 8.86 -9.57
C ALA A 20 14.43 9.61 -10.17
N VAL A 21 14.16 9.39 -11.45
CA VAL A 21 13.07 10.05 -12.17
C VAL A 21 12.02 9.01 -12.55
N THR A 22 10.85 9.10 -11.93
CA THR A 22 9.69 8.29 -12.34
C THR A 22 8.89 9.05 -13.39
N THR A 23 8.85 8.52 -14.60
CA THR A 23 8.10 9.15 -15.71
C THR A 23 7.58 8.11 -16.68
N ARG A 24 6.47 8.43 -17.35
CA ARG A 24 5.94 7.60 -18.44
C ARG A 24 6.59 7.88 -19.78
N TYR A 25 7.21 9.07 -19.94
CA TYR A 25 7.76 9.54 -21.19
C TYR A 25 9.10 10.22 -20.94
N LEU A 26 10.08 9.87 -21.74
CA LEU A 26 11.36 10.53 -21.82
C LEU A 26 11.47 11.16 -23.19
N ARG A 27 11.90 12.42 -23.25
CA ARG A 27 12.09 13.16 -24.49
C ARG A 27 13.51 13.67 -24.56
N LEU A 28 14.20 13.33 -25.63
CA LEU A 28 15.41 14.03 -26.03
C LEU A 28 15.00 15.30 -26.79
N TYR A 29 15.43 16.46 -26.29
CA TYR A 29 15.21 17.75 -26.93
C TYR A 29 16.55 18.36 -27.27
N ILE A 30 16.77 18.67 -28.58
CA ILE A 30 18.01 19.23 -29.09
C ILE A 30 17.78 20.71 -29.28
N GLU A 31 18.43 21.55 -28.47
CA GLU A 31 18.28 22.99 -28.50
C GLU A 31 19.22 23.63 -29.54
N SER A 32 20.42 23.09 -29.66
CA SER A 32 21.41 23.56 -30.62
C SER A 32 22.35 22.42 -30.99
N PHE A 33 22.94 22.50 -32.15
CA PHE A 33 24.04 21.64 -32.56
C PHE A 33 25.07 22.45 -33.29
N ASP A 34 26.32 22.06 -33.13
CA ASP A 34 27.45 22.71 -33.81
C ASP A 34 27.86 21.87 -35.02
N GLN A 35 28.08 22.54 -36.16
CA GLN A 35 28.60 21.88 -37.34
C GLN A 35 30.15 21.80 -37.38
N ALA A 36 30.79 22.25 -36.32
CA ALA A 36 32.23 22.19 -36.18
C ALA A 36 32.72 20.75 -36.11
N GLY A 37 33.17 20.18 -37.18
CA GLY A 37 33.76 18.84 -37.21
C GLY A 37 33.54 18.07 -38.49
N ALA A 38 32.98 18.62 -39.55
CA ALA A 38 33.06 17.96 -40.83
C ALA A 38 34.55 17.79 -41.20
N PRO A 39 35.02 16.57 -41.51
CA PRO A 39 36.41 16.35 -41.88
C PRO A 39 36.79 17.28 -43.03
N GLU A 40 37.97 17.91 -42.94
CA GLU A 40 38.49 18.80 -43.96
C GLU A 40 38.50 18.03 -45.30
N GLY A 41 37.74 18.50 -46.28
CA GLY A 41 37.58 17.84 -47.59
C GLY A 41 36.28 17.08 -47.79
N SER A 42 35.40 16.97 -46.83
CA SER A 42 34.02 16.49 -47.05
C SER A 42 33.26 17.57 -47.82
N ALA A 43 32.58 17.19 -48.90
CA ALA A 43 31.66 18.08 -49.61
C ALA A 43 30.70 18.66 -48.58
N SER A 44 30.54 19.98 -48.61
CA SER A 44 29.65 20.71 -47.72
C SER A 44 28.29 20.02 -47.68
N VAL A 45 27.97 19.37 -46.58
CA VAL A 45 26.65 18.78 -46.39
C VAL A 45 25.70 19.95 -46.26
N SER A 46 24.88 20.13 -47.25
CA SER A 46 23.95 21.29 -47.36
C SER A 46 22.84 21.26 -46.31
N TRP A 47 22.80 20.21 -45.48
CA TRP A 47 21.71 20.00 -44.52
C TRP A 47 22.30 19.71 -43.13
N PRO A 48 22.12 20.64 -42.20
CA PRO A 48 22.46 20.37 -40.80
C PRO A 48 21.54 19.29 -40.28
N THR A 49 22.10 18.13 -39.94
CA THR A 49 21.33 17.00 -39.40
C THR A 49 21.98 16.52 -38.13
N VAL A 50 21.14 16.21 -37.17
CA VAL A 50 21.53 15.42 -35.99
C VAL A 50 21.03 14.01 -36.17
N SER A 51 21.92 13.04 -36.07
CA SER A 51 21.56 11.63 -36.13
C SER A 51 21.67 11.01 -34.76
N VAL A 52 20.58 10.43 -34.28
CA VAL A 52 20.56 9.60 -33.08
C VAL A 52 20.41 8.15 -33.57
N TYR A 53 21.45 7.36 -33.43
CA TYR A 53 21.44 5.96 -33.89
C TYR A 53 20.73 5.05 -32.92
N GLU A 54 20.88 5.34 -31.63
CA GLU A 54 20.29 4.53 -30.56
C GLU A 54 20.01 5.41 -29.35
N PHE A 55 18.89 5.17 -28.71
CA PHE A 55 18.50 5.85 -27.49
C PHE A 55 18.03 4.77 -26.51
N GLU A 56 18.88 4.48 -25.54
CA GLU A 56 18.61 3.47 -24.52
C GLU A 56 18.36 4.12 -23.18
N THR A 57 17.48 3.55 -22.40
CA THR A 57 17.26 3.93 -21.02
C THR A 57 17.61 2.73 -20.15
N TYR A 58 18.44 2.95 -19.19
CA TYR A 58 18.80 1.95 -18.20
C TYR A 58 18.24 2.39 -16.87
N GLU A 59 17.54 1.49 -16.22
CA GLU A 59 17.38 1.58 -14.78
C GLU A 59 18.76 1.21 -14.21
N THR A 60 19.56 2.18 -13.88
CA THR A 60 20.66 1.96 -12.97
C THR A 60 20.00 1.72 -11.62
N ASP A 61 20.14 0.52 -11.12
CA ASP A 61 20.06 0.30 -9.69
C ASP A 61 21.18 1.14 -9.06
N LEU A 62 20.90 2.41 -8.90
CA LEU A 62 21.67 3.32 -8.02
C LEU A 62 21.32 2.88 -6.62
N GLY A 63 21.73 1.61 -6.30
CA GLY A 63 21.37 0.91 -5.10
C GLY A 63 20.33 1.74 -4.40
N THR A 64 19.08 1.42 -4.53
CA THR A 64 18.00 2.18 -3.94
C THR A 64 18.53 2.57 -2.58
N THR A 65 18.91 3.83 -2.42
CA THR A 65 18.85 4.40 -1.10
C THR A 65 17.36 4.29 -0.87
N GLU A 66 16.94 3.12 -0.39
CA GLU A 66 15.61 2.93 0.12
C GLU A 66 15.45 4.13 1.02
N VAL A 67 14.64 5.08 0.57
CA VAL A 67 14.40 6.29 1.37
C VAL A 67 13.87 5.70 2.65
N GLU A 68 14.71 5.71 3.68
CA GLU A 68 14.45 5.03 4.94
C GLU A 68 13.13 5.61 5.46
N ARG A 69 12.05 4.90 5.18
CA ARG A 69 10.71 5.33 5.59
C ARG A 69 10.66 5.36 7.10
N THR A 70 10.09 6.37 7.64
CA THR A 70 9.88 6.42 9.09
C THR A 70 8.88 5.33 9.51
N PRO A 71 8.98 4.81 10.75
CA PRO A 71 7.98 3.88 11.27
C PRO A 71 6.54 4.39 11.14
N LYS A 72 6.35 5.71 11.23
CA LYS A 72 5.03 6.34 11.07
C LYS A 72 4.50 6.24 9.62
N GLU A 73 5.35 6.48 8.63
CA GLU A 73 4.96 6.35 7.22
C GLU A 73 4.61 4.91 6.87
N ILE A 74 5.33 3.94 7.44
CA ILE A 74 5.02 2.52 7.27
C ILE A 74 3.70 2.20 7.97
N ALA A 75 3.54 2.58 9.24
CA ALA A 75 2.36 2.32 10.03
C ALA A 75 1.07 2.87 9.36
N ASP A 76 1.15 4.04 8.73
CA ASP A 76 0.00 4.68 8.08
C ASP A 76 -0.26 4.17 6.65
N SER A 77 0.64 3.36 6.10
CA SER A 77 0.54 2.77 4.76
C SER A 77 0.33 1.26 4.76
N LEU A 78 0.04 0.64 5.92
CA LEU A 78 -0.21 -0.80 6.00
C LEU A 78 -1.38 -1.23 5.10
N GLU A 79 -1.23 -2.36 4.47
CA GLU A 79 -2.28 -2.99 3.69
C GLU A 79 -3.19 -3.82 4.59
N VAL A 80 -4.24 -3.20 5.10
CA VAL A 80 -5.28 -3.84 5.90
C VAL A 80 -6.50 -4.08 5.03
N PRO A 81 -7.07 -5.29 4.97
CA PRO A 81 -8.25 -5.56 4.17
C PRO A 81 -9.43 -4.71 4.66
N SER A 82 -10.19 -4.13 3.73
CA SER A 82 -11.39 -3.34 4.05
C SER A 82 -12.56 -4.22 4.54
N SER A 83 -12.52 -5.52 4.23
CA SER A 83 -13.51 -6.49 4.69
C SER A 83 -12.92 -7.88 4.80
N ILE A 84 -13.48 -8.68 5.71
CA ILE A 84 -13.14 -10.08 5.91
C ILE A 84 -14.43 -10.89 6.16
N ASP A 85 -14.43 -12.14 5.72
CA ASP A 85 -15.46 -13.08 6.13
C ASP A 85 -15.28 -13.41 7.62
N GLY A 86 -16.31 -13.18 8.44
CA GLY A 86 -16.26 -13.50 9.86
C GLY A 86 -16.02 -14.99 10.14
N ALA A 87 -16.34 -15.87 9.20
CA ALA A 87 -16.06 -17.30 9.31
C ALA A 87 -14.60 -17.68 9.00
N SER A 88 -13.76 -16.72 8.55
CA SER A 88 -12.35 -16.98 8.23
C SER A 88 -11.52 -17.41 9.44
N GLY A 89 -11.93 -16.99 10.65
CA GLY A 89 -11.32 -17.35 11.94
C GLY A 89 -10.01 -16.63 12.25
N ASN A 90 -9.41 -15.89 11.30
CA ASN A 90 -8.09 -15.31 11.49
C ASN A 90 -7.85 -14.12 10.53
N LEU A 91 -7.29 -13.05 11.03
CA LEU A 91 -6.79 -11.92 10.28
C LEU A 91 -5.26 -12.04 10.16
N ALA A 92 -4.75 -11.95 8.94
CA ALA A 92 -3.31 -11.93 8.73
C ALA A 92 -2.70 -10.60 9.23
N MET A 93 -1.55 -10.68 9.89
CA MET A 93 -0.76 -9.49 10.23
C MET A 93 -0.31 -8.83 8.94
N PRO A 94 -0.49 -7.49 8.77
CA PRO A 94 0.07 -6.78 7.62
C PRO A 94 1.59 -6.93 7.54
N GLU A 95 2.10 -6.98 6.31
CA GLU A 95 3.55 -7.05 6.09
C GLU A 95 4.20 -5.68 6.24
N VAL A 96 5.42 -5.66 6.76
CA VAL A 96 6.26 -4.46 6.85
C VAL A 96 7.60 -4.73 6.16
N PRO A 97 8.30 -3.69 5.66
CA PRO A 97 9.63 -3.83 5.06
C PRO A 97 10.64 -4.45 6.02
N GLU A 98 11.72 -5.01 5.45
CA GLU A 98 12.85 -5.49 6.23
C GLU A 98 13.42 -4.38 7.12
N GLY A 99 13.82 -4.72 8.33
CA GLY A 99 14.31 -3.76 9.33
C GLY A 99 13.22 -3.13 10.19
N TYR A 100 11.95 -3.52 10.04
CA TYR A 100 10.84 -3.07 10.87
C TYR A 100 10.11 -4.24 11.50
N GLU A 101 9.49 -3.97 12.64
CA GLU A 101 8.64 -4.90 13.38
C GLU A 101 7.24 -4.30 13.52
N ILE A 102 6.22 -5.14 13.40
CA ILE A 102 4.82 -4.75 13.57
C ILE A 102 4.18 -5.56 14.69
N SER A 103 3.29 -4.93 15.42
CA SER A 103 2.43 -5.58 16.42
C SER A 103 1.01 -5.03 16.34
N PHE A 104 0.06 -5.86 16.69
CA PHE A 104 -1.34 -5.45 16.81
C PHE A 104 -1.56 -4.78 18.17
N VAL A 105 -2.13 -3.59 18.18
CA VAL A 105 -2.43 -2.83 19.40
C VAL A 105 -3.76 -3.27 19.99
N GLY A 106 -4.78 -3.41 19.14
CA GLY A 106 -6.12 -3.82 19.53
C GLY A 106 -7.20 -3.34 18.57
N ALA A 107 -8.42 -3.75 18.87
CA ALA A 107 -9.62 -3.36 18.16
C ALA A 107 -10.68 -2.79 19.13
N ASP A 108 -11.59 -1.96 18.61
CA ASP A 108 -12.72 -1.44 19.38
C ASP A 108 -13.75 -2.53 19.77
N TYR A 109 -13.74 -3.64 19.04
CA TYR A 109 -14.53 -4.84 19.30
C TYR A 109 -13.60 -6.06 19.47
N GLU A 110 -12.91 -6.18 20.62
CA GLU A 110 -12.01 -7.31 20.90
C GLU A 110 -12.73 -8.66 20.88
N GLN A 111 -14.04 -8.69 21.13
CA GLN A 111 -14.84 -9.92 20.99
C GLN A 111 -15.07 -10.34 19.53
N ILE A 112 -14.71 -9.50 18.54
CA ILE A 112 -14.80 -9.82 17.12
C ILE A 112 -13.41 -10.01 16.52
N VAL A 113 -12.45 -9.14 16.87
CA VAL A 113 -11.04 -9.29 16.51
C VAL A 113 -10.22 -9.23 17.78
N ASP A 114 -9.76 -10.39 18.23
CA ASP A 114 -8.98 -10.52 19.45
C ASP A 114 -7.53 -10.05 19.25
N ARG A 115 -6.80 -9.91 20.34
CA ARG A 115 -5.40 -9.42 20.36
C ARG A 115 -4.41 -10.31 19.62
N ASP A 116 -4.74 -11.58 19.45
CA ASP A 116 -3.98 -12.54 18.66
C ASP A 116 -4.42 -12.60 17.18
N LEU A 117 -5.27 -11.65 16.75
CA LEU A 117 -5.87 -11.57 15.41
C LEU A 117 -6.86 -12.71 15.11
N THR A 118 -7.30 -13.45 16.11
CA THR A 118 -8.43 -14.38 15.94
C THR A 118 -9.69 -13.57 15.63
N VAL A 119 -10.40 -13.99 14.58
CA VAL A 119 -11.67 -13.37 14.16
C VAL A 119 -12.81 -14.28 14.58
N TYR A 120 -13.69 -13.74 15.41
CA TYR A 120 -14.94 -14.39 15.81
C TYR A 120 -16.09 -13.84 14.97
N GLN A 121 -16.83 -14.74 14.35
CA GLN A 121 -17.94 -14.34 13.49
C GLN A 121 -19.05 -13.66 14.29
N PRO A 122 -19.35 -12.38 14.05
CA PRO A 122 -20.46 -11.73 14.72
C PRO A 122 -21.80 -12.25 14.21
N LEU A 123 -22.86 -12.07 14.97
CA LEU A 123 -24.21 -12.46 14.54
C LEU A 123 -24.67 -11.62 13.33
N VAL A 124 -24.35 -10.35 13.34
CA VAL A 124 -24.62 -9.41 12.22
C VAL A 124 -23.33 -8.75 11.80
N THR A 125 -23.27 -8.37 10.53
CA THR A 125 -22.10 -7.66 9.98
C THR A 125 -21.74 -6.44 10.81
N LYS A 126 -20.46 -6.33 11.17
CA LYS A 126 -19.93 -5.27 12.04
C LYS A 126 -18.71 -4.61 11.37
N THR A 127 -18.63 -3.31 11.55
CA THR A 127 -17.43 -2.56 11.24
C THR A 127 -16.59 -2.47 12.51
N VAL A 128 -15.32 -2.86 12.40
CA VAL A 128 -14.34 -2.89 13.48
C VAL A 128 -13.24 -1.89 13.15
N LYS A 129 -12.81 -1.13 14.14
CA LYS A 129 -11.69 -0.20 14.07
C LYS A 129 -10.50 -0.79 14.83
N MET A 130 -9.31 -0.64 14.26
CA MET A 130 -8.11 -1.26 14.82
C MET A 130 -6.87 -0.42 14.57
N ASN A 131 -5.85 -0.63 15.39
CA ASN A 131 -4.55 0.02 15.27
C ASN A 131 -3.42 -1.00 15.36
N PHE A 132 -2.32 -0.65 14.71
CA PHE A 132 -1.06 -1.38 14.74
C PHE A 132 0.04 -0.48 15.27
N ASN A 133 1.09 -1.08 15.82
CA ASN A 133 2.30 -0.39 16.23
C ASN A 133 3.45 -0.87 15.36
N VAL A 134 4.23 0.06 14.84
CA VAL A 134 5.42 -0.22 14.01
C VAL A 134 6.63 0.44 14.65
N LYS A 135 7.74 -0.28 14.68
CA LYS A 135 9.03 0.21 15.17
C LYS A 135 10.17 -0.30 14.28
N LYS A 136 11.34 0.32 14.39
CA LYS A 136 12.56 -0.28 13.83
C LYS A 136 12.92 -1.54 14.61
N ALA A 137 13.39 -2.55 13.92
CA ALA A 137 13.79 -3.81 14.54
C ALA A 137 14.87 -3.57 15.60
N GLY A 138 14.58 -4.02 16.82
CA GLY A 138 15.49 -3.88 17.95
C GLY A 138 15.54 -2.49 18.60
N ASP A 139 14.71 -1.53 18.19
CA ASP A 139 14.67 -0.18 18.78
C ASP A 139 13.24 0.23 19.19
N ASP A 140 12.90 -0.06 20.44
CA ASP A 140 11.58 0.26 21.00
C ASP A 140 11.33 1.77 21.11
N SER A 141 12.37 2.61 21.08
CA SER A 141 12.21 4.06 21.14
C SER A 141 11.58 4.65 19.88
N THR A 142 11.58 3.89 18.79
CA THR A 142 11.01 4.29 17.52
C THR A 142 9.54 3.83 17.33
N ALA A 143 8.98 3.14 18.32
CA ALA A 143 7.62 2.61 18.28
C ALA A 143 6.59 3.72 18.10
N VAL A 144 5.70 3.53 17.14
CA VAL A 144 4.64 4.50 16.81
C VAL A 144 3.37 3.78 16.38
N ASP A 145 2.24 4.29 16.84
CA ASP A 145 0.93 3.75 16.45
C ASP A 145 0.53 4.23 15.06
N SER A 146 -0.13 3.34 14.33
CA SER A 146 -0.74 3.64 13.03
C SER A 146 -1.93 4.60 13.17
N LYS A 147 -2.39 5.11 12.04
CA LYS A 147 -3.75 5.62 11.95
C LYS A 147 -4.75 4.51 12.31
N GLU A 148 -5.99 4.89 12.61
CA GLU A 148 -7.10 3.96 12.77
C GLU A 148 -7.45 3.33 11.42
N TYR A 149 -7.43 2.00 11.36
CA TYR A 149 -7.90 1.22 10.22
C TYR A 149 -9.31 0.72 10.49
N THR A 150 -10.12 0.68 9.46
CA THR A 150 -11.51 0.25 9.55
C THR A 150 -11.72 -0.97 8.65
N MET A 151 -12.30 -2.03 9.21
CA MET A 151 -12.57 -3.29 8.51
C MET A 151 -14.01 -3.75 8.78
N THR A 152 -14.69 -4.24 7.75
CA THR A 152 -16.01 -4.86 7.88
C THR A 152 -15.86 -6.37 8.07
N VAL A 153 -16.39 -6.90 9.16
CA VAL A 153 -16.46 -8.35 9.42
C VAL A 153 -17.87 -8.82 9.12
N THR A 154 -18.01 -9.75 8.15
CA THR A 154 -19.33 -10.27 7.78
C THR A 154 -19.93 -11.14 8.89
N GLY A 155 -21.19 -10.89 9.18
CA GLY A 155 -21.95 -11.62 10.18
C GLY A 155 -22.43 -12.98 9.69
N LYS A 156 -22.84 -13.82 10.63
CA LYS A 156 -23.48 -15.10 10.38
C LYS A 156 -24.83 -14.92 9.65
N TYR A 157 -25.52 -13.84 9.97
CA TYR A 157 -26.82 -13.51 9.39
C TYR A 157 -26.73 -12.19 8.63
N THR A 158 -27.12 -12.20 7.38
CA THR A 158 -27.28 -10.99 6.57
C THR A 158 -28.67 -10.44 6.76
N ALA A 159 -28.80 -9.12 6.82
CA ALA A 159 -30.10 -8.49 6.80
C ALA A 159 -30.73 -8.68 5.43
N GLU A 160 -31.86 -9.36 5.35
CA GLU A 160 -32.58 -9.54 4.10
C GLU A 160 -33.22 -8.25 3.59
N ASP A 161 -33.44 -7.25 4.45
CA ASP A 161 -34.08 -5.99 4.11
C ASP A 161 -33.42 -4.77 4.80
N GLY A 162 -32.21 -4.40 4.40
CA GLY A 162 -31.63 -3.12 4.75
C GLY A 162 -31.75 -2.74 6.23
N ASP A 163 -32.30 -1.55 6.51
CA ASP A 163 -32.42 -0.98 7.85
C ASP A 163 -33.32 -1.75 8.85
N ASN A 164 -34.01 -2.79 8.38
CA ASN A 164 -34.94 -3.60 9.18
C ASN A 164 -34.36 -4.92 9.67
N ALA A 165 -33.06 -5.15 9.56
CA ALA A 165 -32.38 -6.29 10.18
C ALA A 165 -32.60 -6.28 11.68
N LYS A 166 -33.74 -6.76 12.09
CA LYS A 166 -34.06 -6.92 13.50
C LYS A 166 -33.31 -8.16 13.99
N PRO A 167 -32.60 -8.06 15.13
CA PRO A 167 -32.00 -9.22 15.80
C PRO A 167 -33.00 -10.35 16.08
N ASN A 168 -34.27 -10.10 15.86
CA ASN A 168 -35.39 -11.00 16.03
C ASN A 168 -35.50 -12.11 14.97
N VAL A 169 -34.66 -12.11 13.96
CA VAL A 169 -34.66 -13.09 12.86
C VAL A 169 -33.51 -14.10 12.99
N ILE A 170 -32.83 -14.13 14.13
CA ILE A 170 -31.88 -15.20 14.41
C ILE A 170 -32.67 -16.47 14.61
N PRO A 171 -32.57 -17.49 13.71
CA PRO A 171 -33.42 -18.69 13.76
C PRO A 171 -33.37 -19.40 15.11
N GLU A 172 -32.20 -19.42 15.75
CA GLU A 172 -32.03 -20.02 17.08
C GLU A 172 -32.82 -19.28 18.17
N LEU A 173 -33.05 -17.98 18.03
CA LEU A 173 -33.92 -17.21 18.93
C LEU A 173 -35.41 -17.30 18.53
N ALA A 174 -35.71 -17.64 17.26
CA ALA A 174 -37.09 -17.82 16.81
C ALA A 174 -37.74 -19.05 17.48
N GLU A 175 -37.00 -20.10 17.77
CA GLU A 175 -37.48 -21.29 18.52
C GLU A 175 -37.86 -20.94 19.94
N TRP A 176 -37.21 -19.96 20.56
CA TRP A 176 -37.48 -19.49 21.92
C TRP A 176 -38.78 -18.67 22.03
N LYS A 177 -39.22 -18.08 20.92
CA LYS A 177 -40.50 -17.35 20.88
C LYS A 177 -41.73 -18.22 21.03
N GLY A 178 -41.59 -19.53 20.95
CA GLY A 178 -42.67 -20.49 21.19
C GLY A 178 -43.08 -20.63 22.64
N ALA A 179 -42.27 -20.19 23.58
CA ALA A 179 -42.60 -20.21 25.01
C ALA A 179 -43.50 -18.99 25.33
N LYS A 180 -44.78 -19.17 25.30
CA LYS A 180 -45.74 -18.15 25.72
C LYS A 180 -45.44 -17.71 27.14
N GLY A 181 -44.96 -16.47 27.27
CA GLY A 181 -44.90 -15.75 28.55
C GLY A 181 -43.77 -16.16 29.49
N GLY A 182 -42.75 -16.86 29.01
CA GLY A 182 -41.55 -17.08 29.80
C GLY A 182 -40.66 -15.83 29.79
N SER A 183 -40.36 -15.27 30.96
CA SER A 183 -39.19 -14.42 31.15
C SER A 183 -37.96 -15.29 31.25
N PHE A 184 -36.89 -14.98 30.52
CA PHE A 184 -35.60 -15.61 30.77
C PHE A 184 -34.69 -14.54 31.39
N GLU A 185 -33.96 -14.95 32.40
CA GLU A 185 -32.88 -14.15 32.96
C GLU A 185 -31.60 -14.50 32.23
N ILE A 186 -30.96 -13.49 31.64
CA ILE A 186 -29.58 -13.62 31.18
C ILE A 186 -28.73 -13.50 32.44
N SER A 187 -28.19 -14.60 32.91
CA SER A 187 -27.15 -14.53 33.94
C SER A 187 -25.84 -14.17 33.30
N ASP A 188 -25.27 -13.07 33.71
CA ASP A 188 -23.86 -12.77 33.45
C ASP A 188 -23.02 -13.81 34.19
N SER A 189 -22.38 -14.70 33.45
CA SER A 189 -21.43 -15.70 33.98
C SER A 189 -20.04 -15.42 33.42
#